data_93caf09ec703371bf29909927e7b8511
#
_entry.id   93caf09ec703371bf29909927e7b8511
#
_cell.length_a   1.000
_cell.length_b   1.000
_cell.length_c   1.000
_cell.angle_alpha   90.00
_cell.angle_beta   90.00
_cell.angle_gamma   90.00
#
_symmetry.space_group_name_H-M   'P 1'
#
loop_
_entity.id
_entity.type
_entity.pdbx_description
1 polymer ?
#
loop_
_entity_poly.entity_id
_entity_poly.type
_entity_poly.pdbx_seq_one_letter_code
_entity_poly.pdbx_strand_id
1 'polypeptide(L)'
;MSQTEQLLQRIRQKESESQENARYEARRGLRLEDVIALYESVGHRDCDYLEWLHRVYTSMNLPCIPSEYKKTLGEDKTKLAIFDIMADDLADNFVTRSRFLLQDFIRIPWHNTVEKHDYIQVGQAIWDDYLESVQQYPRFKELEGIFYFDLRQVLSSMEYSSLINTVGLDNPFEMSHHSPYGCAVILALDMDLMCLPNFDLKEMRTMRSISYLAQKIAHIANMLTTYPREVLEKDMSSPIISLAVRKRIITKEDLGGREVIEKLKPLEWIFKSRAMSQVQKVASYEKEIHSVNIRGFSQMLEELVKRWGTSPEAGISLKA
;
A
#
# COMPACT_ATOMS: atom_id res chain seq x y z
N MET A 1 10.20 14.43 27.03
CA MET A 1 9.22 14.28 25.94
C MET A 1 9.98 13.88 24.69
N SER A 2 9.57 12.81 24.02
CA SER A 2 10.16 12.43 22.75
C SER A 2 9.79 13.44 21.64
N GLN A 3 10.52 13.42 20.52
CA GLN A 3 10.20 14.26 19.37
C GLN A 3 8.79 13.96 18.84
N THR A 4 8.39 12.69 18.90
CA THR A 4 7.05 12.21 18.54
C THR A 4 5.97 12.76 19.47
N GLU A 5 6.19 12.75 20.79
CA GLU A 5 5.26 13.35 21.75
C GLU A 5 5.07 14.85 21.51
N GLN A 6 6.14 15.57 21.21
CA GLN A 6 6.07 17.00 20.88
C GLN A 6 5.27 17.25 19.59
N LEU A 7 5.46 16.40 18.58
CA LEU A 7 4.75 16.51 17.31
C LEU A 7 3.26 16.21 17.49
N LEU A 8 2.92 15.14 18.18
CA LEU A 8 1.53 14.77 18.52
C LEU A 8 0.85 15.85 19.37
N GLN A 9 1.58 16.48 20.32
CA GLN A 9 1.06 17.57 21.12
C GLN A 9 0.78 18.82 20.28
N ARG A 10 1.67 19.17 19.33
CA ARG A 10 1.46 20.28 18.38
C ARG A 10 0.25 20.05 17.47
N ILE A 11 0.06 18.81 17.02
CA ILE A 11 -1.10 18.44 16.20
C ILE A 11 -2.38 18.61 17.00
N ARG A 12 -2.46 18.05 18.22
CA ARG A 12 -3.62 18.19 19.10
C ARG A 12 -3.91 19.65 19.47
N GLN A 13 -2.87 20.47 19.62
CA GLN A 13 -3.03 21.90 19.90
C GLN A 13 -3.56 22.65 18.67
N LYS A 14 -3.08 22.35 17.45
CA LYS A 14 -3.63 22.89 16.20
C LYS A 14 -5.08 22.51 15.98
N GLU A 15 -5.47 21.28 16.31
CA GLU A 15 -6.86 20.81 16.26
C GLU A 15 -7.75 21.57 17.24
N SER A 16 -7.27 21.84 18.46
CA SER A 16 -7.98 22.62 19.49
C SER A 16 -8.15 24.09 19.07
N GLU A 17 -7.13 24.71 18.49
CA GLU A 17 -7.16 26.08 17.98
C GLU A 17 -8.04 26.22 16.72
N SER A 18 -8.10 25.17 15.90
CA SER A 18 -9.00 25.07 14.73
C SER A 18 -10.47 25.02 15.12
N GLN A 19 -10.81 24.44 16.27
CA GLN A 19 -12.19 24.35 16.75
C GLN A 19 -12.78 25.71 17.14
N GLU A 20 -11.98 26.68 17.56
CA GLU A 20 -12.44 28.02 17.91
C GLU A 20 -12.66 28.95 16.68
N ASN A 21 -11.94 28.73 15.58
CA ASN A 21 -12.00 29.58 14.38
C ASN A 21 -12.80 28.98 13.21
N ALA A 22 -13.31 27.76 13.32
CA ALA A 22 -13.85 26.97 12.20
C ALA A 22 -15.38 26.93 12.14
N ARG A 23 -16.05 28.09 12.06
CA ARG A 23 -17.46 28.10 11.55
C ARG A 23 -17.56 28.20 10.04
N TYR A 24 -16.47 28.38 9.29
CA TYR A 24 -16.52 28.63 7.84
C TYR A 24 -15.39 28.03 6.98
N GLU A 25 -14.39 27.36 7.54
CA GLU A 25 -13.44 26.59 6.71
C GLU A 25 -13.67 25.08 6.96
N ALA A 26 -13.94 24.36 5.89
CA ALA A 26 -14.07 22.90 5.92
C ALA A 26 -12.91 22.31 6.73
N ARG A 27 -13.22 21.42 7.69
CA ARG A 27 -12.27 20.70 8.54
C ARG A 27 -11.12 20.19 7.67
N ARG A 28 -9.98 20.85 7.72
CA ARG A 28 -8.76 20.36 7.12
C ARG A 28 -8.12 19.43 8.15
N GLY A 29 -8.19 18.11 7.89
CA GLY A 29 -7.37 17.12 8.56
C GLY A 29 -5.88 17.42 8.44
N LEU A 30 -5.04 16.51 8.88
CA LEU A 30 -3.58 16.61 8.73
C LEU A 30 -3.21 16.84 7.26
N ARG A 31 -2.37 17.81 7.00
CA ARG A 31 -1.77 17.95 5.66
C ARG A 31 -0.84 16.78 5.42
N LEU A 32 -0.64 16.42 4.17
CA LEU A 32 0.24 15.30 3.81
C LEU A 32 1.67 15.48 4.39
N GLU A 33 2.18 16.72 4.41
CA GLU A 33 3.49 17.00 5.00
C GLU A 33 3.52 16.72 6.51
N ASP A 34 2.43 16.96 7.23
CA ASP A 34 2.33 16.66 8.67
C ASP A 34 2.30 15.12 8.88
N VAL A 35 1.64 14.36 7.99
CA VAL A 35 1.61 12.89 8.02
C VAL A 35 2.99 12.30 7.72
N ILE A 36 3.68 12.83 6.72
CA ILE A 36 5.06 12.43 6.40
C ILE A 36 5.97 12.70 7.60
N ALA A 37 5.88 13.86 8.21
CA ALA A 37 6.68 14.20 9.40
C ALA A 37 6.38 13.31 10.62
N LEU A 38 5.11 12.88 10.79
CA LEU A 38 4.74 11.88 11.80
C LEU A 38 5.44 10.55 11.53
N TYR A 39 5.35 10.04 10.29
CA TYR A 39 6.03 8.82 9.91
C TYR A 39 7.54 8.92 10.14
N GLU A 40 8.19 10.01 9.71
CA GLU A 40 9.63 10.21 9.88
C GLU A 40 10.10 10.15 11.35
N SER A 41 9.22 10.50 12.28
CA SER A 41 9.57 10.44 13.72
C SER A 41 9.74 9.01 14.25
N VAL A 42 9.23 8.00 13.55
CA VAL A 42 9.22 6.58 13.98
C VAL A 42 9.59 5.60 12.86
N GLY A 43 9.43 5.98 11.60
CA GLY A 43 9.69 5.16 10.43
C GLY A 43 11.16 5.23 9.97
N HIS A 44 11.49 4.38 9.01
CA HIS A 44 12.88 4.19 8.53
C HIS A 44 13.04 4.38 7.02
N ARG A 45 11.95 4.55 6.27
CA ARG A 45 12.04 4.78 4.83
C ARG A 45 12.30 6.25 4.54
N ASP A 46 13.01 6.50 3.44
CA ASP A 46 13.35 7.84 2.99
C ASP A 46 12.10 8.63 2.57
N CYS A 47 12.05 9.92 2.89
CA CYS A 47 10.99 10.83 2.48
C CYS A 47 10.83 10.91 0.98
N ASP A 48 11.93 10.86 0.22
CA ASP A 48 11.92 10.88 -1.24
C ASP A 48 11.02 9.74 -1.80
N TYR A 49 10.98 8.60 -1.10
CA TYR A 49 10.10 7.50 -1.45
C TYR A 49 8.62 7.84 -1.21
N LEU A 50 8.30 8.46 -0.09
CA LEU A 50 6.92 8.86 0.24
C LEU A 50 6.41 9.96 -0.71
N GLU A 51 7.25 10.91 -1.08
CA GLU A 51 6.93 11.92 -2.09
C GLU A 51 6.73 11.30 -3.49
N TRP A 52 7.56 10.32 -3.84
CA TRP A 52 7.39 9.56 -5.07
C TRP A 52 6.06 8.80 -5.07
N LEU A 53 5.71 8.11 -3.98
CA LEU A 53 4.41 7.45 -3.80
C LEU A 53 3.25 8.41 -4.00
N HIS A 54 3.32 9.60 -3.39
CA HIS A 54 2.29 10.62 -3.56
C HIS A 54 2.10 11.00 -5.03
N ARG A 55 3.19 11.23 -5.78
CA ARG A 55 3.12 11.50 -7.22
C ARG A 55 2.48 10.34 -7.99
N VAL A 56 2.79 9.11 -7.62
CA VAL A 56 2.20 7.91 -8.23
C VAL A 56 0.71 7.87 -7.96
N TYR A 57 0.28 7.93 -6.70
CA TYR A 57 -1.14 7.83 -6.34
C TYR A 57 -1.99 8.98 -6.88
N THR A 58 -1.46 10.21 -6.89
CA THR A 58 -2.16 11.36 -7.52
C THR A 58 -2.42 11.12 -9.00
N SER A 59 -1.53 10.39 -9.69
CA SER A 59 -1.69 10.08 -11.12
C SER A 59 -2.50 8.80 -11.38
N MET A 60 -2.80 8.00 -10.35
CA MET A 60 -3.39 6.67 -10.46
C MET A 60 -4.82 6.60 -9.92
N ASN A 61 -5.68 7.50 -10.40
CA ASN A 61 -7.12 7.41 -10.16
C ASN A 61 -7.81 6.75 -11.36
N LEU A 62 -8.94 6.08 -11.14
CA LEU A 62 -9.76 5.59 -12.25
C LEU A 62 -10.03 6.74 -13.23
N PRO A 63 -9.91 6.53 -14.55
CA PRO A 63 -9.96 7.62 -15.54
C PRO A 63 -11.24 8.46 -15.52
N CYS A 64 -12.33 7.91 -14.97
CA CYS A 64 -13.65 8.53 -14.88
C CYS A 64 -13.91 9.29 -13.58
N ILE A 65 -12.92 9.40 -12.67
CA ILE A 65 -13.06 10.14 -11.42
C ILE A 65 -13.24 11.63 -11.70
N PRO A 66 -14.27 12.28 -11.11
CA PRO A 66 -14.46 13.72 -11.20
C PRO A 66 -13.23 14.50 -10.71
N SER A 67 -12.92 15.61 -11.38
CA SER A 67 -11.69 16.39 -11.12
C SER A 67 -11.56 16.91 -9.71
N GLU A 68 -12.70 17.25 -9.08
CA GLU A 68 -12.79 17.76 -7.70
C GLU A 68 -12.28 16.78 -6.66
N TYR A 69 -12.35 15.46 -6.90
CA TYR A 69 -11.87 14.44 -5.96
C TYR A 69 -10.40 14.05 -6.17
N LYS A 70 -9.82 14.31 -7.35
CA LYS A 70 -8.50 13.75 -7.70
C LYS A 70 -7.39 14.12 -6.73
N LYS A 71 -7.37 15.37 -6.25
CA LYS A 71 -6.35 15.83 -5.30
C LYS A 71 -6.52 15.11 -3.95
N THR A 72 -7.72 15.16 -3.36
CA THR A 72 -8.03 14.54 -2.07
C THR A 72 -7.79 13.03 -2.11
N LEU A 73 -8.23 12.35 -3.18
CA LEU A 73 -7.94 10.93 -3.39
C LEU A 73 -6.43 10.64 -3.43
N GLY A 74 -5.64 11.47 -4.10
CA GLY A 74 -4.19 11.30 -4.13
C GLY A 74 -3.56 11.44 -2.75
N GLU A 75 -4.00 12.41 -1.96
CA GLU A 75 -3.54 12.62 -0.57
C GLU A 75 -3.96 11.45 0.33
N ASP A 76 -5.23 11.05 0.30
CA ASP A 76 -5.74 9.98 1.16
C ASP A 76 -5.17 8.60 0.79
N LYS A 77 -5.00 8.29 -0.50
CA LYS A 77 -4.29 7.09 -0.94
C LYS A 77 -2.85 7.07 -0.44
N THR A 78 -2.20 8.22 -0.36
CA THR A 78 -0.84 8.33 0.17
C THR A 78 -0.82 8.10 1.68
N LYS A 79 -1.79 8.66 2.44
CA LYS A 79 -1.94 8.39 3.87
C LYS A 79 -2.17 6.91 4.15
N LEU A 80 -3.06 6.27 3.37
CA LEU A 80 -3.28 4.82 3.43
C LEU A 80 -1.99 4.04 3.15
N ALA A 81 -1.22 4.45 2.13
CA ALA A 81 0.04 3.78 1.80
C ALA A 81 1.08 3.95 2.90
N ILE A 82 1.15 5.10 3.57
CA ILE A 82 2.04 5.31 4.73
C ILE A 82 1.62 4.39 5.89
N PHE A 83 0.33 4.27 6.17
CA PHE A 83 -0.19 3.34 7.17
C PHE A 83 0.15 1.89 6.82
N ASP A 84 -0.01 1.50 5.57
CA ASP A 84 0.32 0.17 5.05
C ASP A 84 1.84 -0.12 5.15
N ILE A 85 2.70 0.85 4.79
CA ILE A 85 4.15 0.78 4.96
C ILE A 85 4.54 0.57 6.43
N MET A 86 3.86 1.22 7.37
CA MET A 86 4.12 1.01 8.79
C MET A 86 3.82 -0.43 9.22
N ALA A 87 2.76 -1.04 8.70
CA ALA A 87 2.47 -2.44 8.94
C ALA A 87 3.50 -3.37 8.28
N ASP A 88 3.91 -3.06 7.06
CA ASP A 88 4.91 -3.78 6.26
C ASP A 88 6.28 -3.80 6.99
N ASP A 89 6.75 -2.64 7.47
CA ASP A 89 8.00 -2.53 8.21
C ASP A 89 8.01 -3.38 9.49
N LEU A 90 6.85 -3.54 10.16
CA LEU A 90 6.73 -4.44 11.31
C LEU A 90 6.66 -5.92 10.92
N ALA A 91 6.25 -6.22 9.68
CA ALA A 91 6.07 -7.58 9.18
C ALA A 91 7.37 -8.20 8.65
N ASP A 92 8.15 -7.47 7.87
CA ASP A 92 9.22 -8.02 7.06
C ASP A 92 10.57 -7.29 7.16
N ASN A 93 10.64 -6.03 7.54
CA ASN A 93 11.90 -5.31 7.65
C ASN A 93 12.81 -5.93 8.72
N PHE A 94 14.01 -6.33 8.33
CA PHE A 94 14.94 -7.05 9.20
C PHE A 94 15.29 -6.30 10.51
N VAL A 95 15.29 -4.97 10.49
CA VAL A 95 15.67 -4.13 11.63
C VAL A 95 14.49 -3.89 12.57
N THR A 96 13.28 -3.70 12.01
CA THR A 96 12.11 -3.20 12.75
C THR A 96 11.02 -4.24 12.93
N ARG A 97 11.10 -5.38 12.24
CA ARG A 97 10.06 -6.40 12.33
C ARG A 97 9.78 -6.81 13.77
N SER A 98 8.51 -6.73 14.13
CA SER A 98 8.03 -7.12 15.45
C SER A 98 6.63 -7.67 15.33
N ARG A 99 6.49 -8.98 15.43
CA ARG A 99 5.18 -9.62 15.38
C ARG A 99 4.25 -9.15 16.49
N PHE A 100 4.80 -8.82 17.66
CA PHE A 100 4.02 -8.31 18.77
C PHE A 100 3.42 -6.94 18.45
N LEU A 101 4.24 -5.98 18.01
CA LEU A 101 3.76 -4.66 17.60
C LEU A 101 2.85 -4.72 16.38
N LEU A 102 3.13 -5.63 15.41
CA LEU A 102 2.26 -5.83 14.26
C LEU A 102 0.84 -6.24 14.68
N GLN A 103 0.71 -7.15 15.66
CA GLN A 103 -0.61 -7.58 16.15
C GLN A 103 -1.40 -6.45 16.80
N ASP A 104 -0.74 -5.49 17.45
CA ASP A 104 -1.40 -4.31 17.99
C ASP A 104 -1.70 -3.30 16.88
N PHE A 105 -0.78 -3.10 15.94
CA PHE A 105 -0.93 -2.18 14.82
C PHE A 105 -2.12 -2.54 13.92
N ILE A 106 -2.28 -3.81 13.54
CA ILE A 106 -3.37 -4.27 12.67
C ILE A 106 -4.76 -4.15 13.31
N ARG A 107 -4.85 -3.89 14.63
CA ARG A 107 -6.11 -3.66 15.33
C ARG A 107 -6.56 -2.20 15.31
N ILE A 108 -5.67 -1.27 14.97
CA ILE A 108 -5.95 0.18 14.94
C ILE A 108 -7.28 0.51 14.23
N PRO A 109 -7.62 -0.06 13.05
CA PRO A 109 -8.85 0.28 12.34
C PRO A 109 -10.14 -0.07 13.07
N TRP A 110 -10.08 -0.92 14.10
CA TRP A 110 -11.28 -1.41 14.81
C TRP A 110 -11.30 -1.06 16.30
N HIS A 111 -10.17 -0.65 16.87
CA HIS A 111 -10.05 -0.41 18.30
C HIS A 111 -9.13 0.78 18.57
N ASN A 112 -9.61 1.72 19.38
CA ASN A 112 -8.71 2.73 19.93
C ASN A 112 -7.65 2.04 20.79
N THR A 113 -6.39 2.16 20.39
CA THR A 113 -5.30 1.53 21.12
C THR A 113 -5.01 2.29 22.41
N VAL A 114 -4.80 1.56 23.49
CA VAL A 114 -4.26 2.09 24.77
C VAL A 114 -2.75 1.94 24.83
N GLU A 115 -2.13 1.42 23.76
CA GLU A 115 -0.70 1.17 23.68
C GLU A 115 0.08 2.48 23.69
N LYS A 116 1.13 2.55 24.51
CA LYS A 116 1.95 3.77 24.66
C LYS A 116 3.18 3.80 23.74
N HIS A 117 3.31 2.80 22.87
CA HIS A 117 4.43 2.74 21.95
C HIS A 117 4.26 3.82 20.85
N ASP A 118 5.27 4.69 20.68
CA ASP A 118 5.21 5.81 19.74
C ASP A 118 4.78 5.39 18.33
N TYR A 119 5.27 4.26 17.84
CA TYR A 119 4.92 3.72 16.52
C TYR A 119 3.42 3.45 16.38
N ILE A 120 2.80 2.86 17.40
CA ILE A 120 1.35 2.60 17.43
C ILE A 120 0.56 3.90 17.51
N GLN A 121 1.01 4.87 18.31
CA GLN A 121 0.34 6.17 18.44
C GLN A 121 0.38 6.97 17.13
N VAL A 122 1.51 6.93 16.42
CA VAL A 122 1.63 7.55 15.09
C VAL A 122 0.71 6.86 14.09
N GLY A 123 0.72 5.52 14.06
CA GLY A 123 -0.20 4.74 13.20
C GLY A 123 -1.67 5.07 13.47
N GLN A 124 -2.06 5.19 14.75
CA GLN A 124 -3.43 5.58 15.14
C GLN A 124 -3.76 6.99 14.63
N ALA A 125 -2.88 7.97 14.82
CA ALA A 125 -3.12 9.35 14.39
C ALA A 125 -3.27 9.46 12.86
N ILE A 126 -2.44 8.73 12.10
CA ILE A 126 -2.53 8.67 10.63
C ILE A 126 -3.83 8.01 10.19
N TRP A 127 -4.21 6.90 10.84
CA TRP A 127 -5.44 6.19 10.53
C TRP A 127 -6.69 7.02 10.80
N ASP A 128 -6.75 7.69 11.95
CA ASP A 128 -7.91 8.48 12.35
C ASP A 128 -8.15 9.65 11.38
N ASP A 129 -7.09 10.35 11.00
CA ASP A 129 -7.14 11.43 10.03
C ASP A 129 -7.55 10.93 8.62
N TYR A 130 -6.95 9.82 8.20
CA TYR A 130 -7.31 9.18 6.94
C TYR A 130 -8.79 8.78 6.91
N LEU A 131 -9.27 8.12 7.96
CA LEU A 131 -10.65 7.63 8.02
C LEU A 131 -11.64 8.79 8.05
N GLU A 132 -11.36 9.88 8.81
CA GLU A 132 -12.20 11.08 8.83
C GLU A 132 -12.37 11.66 7.43
N SER A 133 -11.29 11.70 6.62
CA SER A 133 -11.36 12.17 5.24
C SER A 133 -12.19 11.24 4.36
N VAL A 134 -11.91 9.94 4.37
CA VAL A 134 -12.57 8.94 3.51
C VAL A 134 -14.08 8.84 3.81
N GLN A 135 -14.48 9.02 5.06
CA GLN A 135 -15.90 9.04 5.44
C GLN A 135 -16.70 10.18 4.81
N GLN A 136 -16.05 11.21 4.28
CA GLN A 136 -16.69 12.31 3.55
C GLN A 136 -16.98 11.98 2.08
N TYR A 137 -16.47 10.88 1.55
CA TYR A 137 -16.72 10.51 0.16
C TYR A 137 -18.17 10.17 -0.09
N PRO A 138 -18.76 10.60 -1.23
CA PRO A 138 -20.20 10.55 -1.47
C PRO A 138 -20.84 9.18 -1.27
N ARG A 139 -20.09 8.11 -1.59
CA ARG A 139 -20.60 6.74 -1.53
C ARG A 139 -19.91 5.88 -0.46
N PHE A 140 -19.23 6.51 0.50
CA PHE A 140 -18.57 5.77 1.59
C PHE A 140 -19.55 4.80 2.28
N LYS A 141 -20.71 5.29 2.72
CA LYS A 141 -21.70 4.47 3.43
C LYS A 141 -22.22 3.28 2.61
N GLU A 142 -22.25 3.41 1.30
CA GLU A 142 -22.69 2.34 0.40
C GLU A 142 -21.62 1.26 0.23
N LEU A 143 -20.34 1.63 0.26
CA LEU A 143 -19.20 0.76 0.02
C LEU A 143 -18.43 0.39 1.29
N GLU A 144 -18.79 0.94 2.43
CA GLU A 144 -18.12 0.77 3.74
C GLU A 144 -17.88 -0.72 4.07
N GLY A 145 -18.88 -1.57 3.83
CA GLY A 145 -18.77 -3.00 4.12
C GLY A 145 -17.70 -3.72 3.25
N ILE A 146 -17.56 -3.30 1.98
CA ILE A 146 -16.56 -3.83 1.05
C ILE A 146 -15.19 -3.33 1.48
N PHE A 147 -15.04 -2.03 1.73
CA PHE A 147 -13.81 -1.40 2.18
C PHE A 147 -13.23 -2.08 3.44
N TYR A 148 -14.03 -2.28 4.49
CA TYR A 148 -13.55 -2.95 5.70
C TYR A 148 -13.28 -4.45 5.50
N PHE A 149 -13.96 -5.10 4.56
CA PHE A 149 -13.62 -6.47 4.19
C PHE A 149 -12.23 -6.52 3.53
N ASP A 150 -11.94 -5.63 2.59
CA ASP A 150 -10.67 -5.58 1.90
C ASP A 150 -9.53 -5.12 2.81
N LEU A 151 -9.79 -4.18 3.71
CA LEU A 151 -8.83 -3.77 4.73
C LEU A 151 -8.35 -4.96 5.59
N ARG A 152 -9.27 -5.86 5.98
CA ARG A 152 -8.87 -7.09 6.70
C ARG A 152 -7.95 -7.96 5.86
N GLN A 153 -8.19 -8.07 4.53
CA GLN A 153 -7.33 -8.86 3.66
C GLN A 153 -5.93 -8.23 3.55
N VAL A 154 -5.86 -6.91 3.44
CA VAL A 154 -4.59 -6.16 3.40
C VAL A 154 -3.81 -6.41 4.70
N LEU A 155 -4.40 -6.18 5.85
CA LEU A 155 -3.72 -6.38 7.13
C LEU A 155 -3.39 -7.84 7.43
N SER A 156 -4.23 -8.80 6.98
CA SER A 156 -3.91 -10.24 7.05
C SER A 156 -2.73 -10.61 6.15
N SER A 157 -2.49 -9.89 5.06
CA SER A 157 -1.31 -10.13 4.22
C SER A 157 -0.02 -9.73 4.94
N MET A 158 -0.05 -8.70 5.78
CA MET A 158 1.09 -8.32 6.64
C MET A 158 1.38 -9.38 7.70
N GLU A 159 0.34 -9.95 8.33
CA GLU A 159 0.53 -11.09 9.23
C GLU A 159 1.14 -12.29 8.51
N TYR A 160 0.69 -12.57 7.27
CA TYR A 160 1.23 -13.66 6.47
C TYR A 160 2.71 -13.42 6.12
N SER A 161 3.09 -12.20 5.72
CA SER A 161 4.49 -11.79 5.47
C SER A 161 5.34 -12.02 6.73
N SER A 162 4.85 -11.61 7.90
CA SER A 162 5.50 -11.86 9.18
C SER A 162 5.69 -13.35 9.48
N LEU A 163 4.70 -14.21 9.17
CA LEU A 163 4.80 -15.65 9.35
C LEU A 163 5.84 -16.28 8.41
N ILE A 164 5.93 -15.84 7.17
CA ILE A 164 6.98 -16.30 6.24
C ILE A 164 8.35 -16.02 6.83
N ASN A 165 8.57 -14.81 7.33
CA ASN A 165 9.88 -14.35 7.78
C ASN A 165 10.26 -14.85 9.19
N THR A 166 9.29 -15.18 10.04
CA THR A 166 9.56 -15.59 11.43
C THR A 166 9.45 -17.10 11.66
N VAL A 167 8.53 -17.76 10.97
CA VAL A 167 8.22 -19.19 11.15
C VAL A 167 8.61 -20.03 9.92
N GLY A 168 8.94 -19.37 8.81
CA GLY A 168 9.31 -20.05 7.56
C GLY A 168 8.11 -20.64 6.81
N LEU A 169 6.92 -20.02 6.94
CA LEU A 169 5.71 -20.41 6.25
C LEU A 169 5.77 -20.00 4.76
N ASP A 170 6.69 -20.61 4.01
CA ASP A 170 6.91 -20.32 2.59
C ASP A 170 6.09 -21.28 1.73
N ASN A 171 4.80 -20.97 1.55
CA ASN A 171 3.89 -21.74 0.69
C ASN A 171 3.53 -20.92 -0.55
N PRO A 172 3.94 -21.36 -1.77
CA PRO A 172 3.70 -20.59 -3.00
C PRO A 172 2.23 -20.40 -3.34
N PHE A 173 1.37 -21.32 -2.95
CA PHE A 173 -0.06 -21.20 -3.19
C PHE A 173 -0.66 -20.09 -2.32
N GLU A 174 -0.36 -20.11 -1.02
CA GLU A 174 -0.77 -19.07 -0.08
C GLU A 174 -0.17 -17.71 -0.44
N MET A 175 1.14 -17.65 -0.75
CA MET A 175 1.79 -16.42 -1.22
C MET A 175 1.09 -15.82 -2.44
N SER A 176 0.71 -16.64 -3.43
CA SER A 176 -0.01 -16.16 -4.63
C SER A 176 -1.39 -15.59 -4.32
N HIS A 177 -1.95 -15.93 -3.16
CA HIS A 177 -3.26 -15.48 -2.70
C HIS A 177 -3.15 -14.27 -1.77
N HIS A 178 -2.30 -14.35 -0.75
CA HIS A 178 -2.20 -13.31 0.28
C HIS A 178 -1.27 -12.15 -0.09
N SER A 179 -0.06 -12.40 -0.58
CA SER A 179 0.93 -11.35 -0.81
C SER A 179 0.48 -10.20 -1.72
N PRO A 180 -0.37 -10.40 -2.76
CA PRO A 180 -0.85 -9.27 -3.55
C PRO A 180 -1.60 -8.20 -2.74
N TYR A 181 -2.24 -8.56 -1.63
CA TYR A 181 -2.96 -7.60 -0.79
C TYR A 181 -2.03 -6.59 -0.10
N GLY A 182 -0.77 -6.92 0.11
CA GLY A 182 0.23 -6.05 0.72
C GLY A 182 0.57 -4.77 -0.05
N CYS A 183 -0.02 -4.54 -1.22
CA CYS A 183 0.09 -3.25 -1.93
C CYS A 183 -1.15 -2.36 -1.77
N ALA A 184 -2.15 -2.76 -1.00
CA ALA A 184 -3.39 -2.01 -0.70
C ALA A 184 -4.12 -1.40 -1.91
N VAL A 185 -3.81 -1.84 -3.16
CA VAL A 185 -4.39 -1.27 -4.39
C VAL A 185 -5.90 -1.49 -4.46
N ILE A 186 -6.40 -2.59 -3.90
CA ILE A 186 -7.83 -2.84 -3.85
C ILE A 186 -8.56 -1.77 -3.03
N LEU A 187 -7.99 -1.32 -1.91
CA LEU A 187 -8.54 -0.22 -1.10
C LEU A 187 -8.49 1.11 -1.84
N ALA A 188 -7.40 1.37 -2.58
CA ALA A 188 -7.30 2.57 -3.40
C ALA A 188 -8.39 2.61 -4.49
N LEU A 189 -8.77 1.46 -5.04
CA LEU A 189 -9.87 1.35 -6.00
C LEU A 189 -11.24 1.46 -5.33
N ASP A 190 -11.44 0.94 -4.12
CA ASP A 190 -12.65 1.15 -3.34
C ASP A 190 -12.89 2.65 -3.09
N MET A 191 -11.82 3.39 -2.75
CA MET A 191 -11.89 4.86 -2.59
C MET A 191 -12.27 5.57 -3.90
N ASP A 192 -11.73 5.12 -5.04
CA ASP A 192 -12.13 5.63 -6.34
C ASP A 192 -13.63 5.41 -6.59
N LEU A 193 -14.14 4.21 -6.31
CA LEU A 193 -15.56 3.90 -6.47
C LEU A 193 -16.44 4.71 -5.53
N MET A 194 -15.97 5.04 -4.31
CA MET A 194 -16.67 5.95 -3.39
C MET A 194 -16.83 7.36 -3.95
N CYS A 195 -15.91 7.79 -4.81
CA CYS A 195 -15.92 9.10 -5.48
C CYS A 195 -16.54 9.06 -6.89
N LEU A 196 -17.09 7.93 -7.33
CA LEU A 196 -17.67 7.75 -8.66
C LEU A 196 -19.21 7.68 -8.58
N PRO A 197 -19.93 8.82 -8.76
CA PRO A 197 -21.39 8.88 -8.54
C PRO A 197 -22.18 7.96 -9.48
N ASN A 198 -21.67 7.74 -10.69
CA ASN A 198 -22.37 7.00 -11.74
C ASN A 198 -21.95 5.53 -11.83
N PHE A 199 -21.18 5.00 -10.87
CA PHE A 199 -20.82 3.59 -10.85
C PHE A 199 -22.06 2.73 -10.61
N ASP A 200 -22.35 1.79 -11.53
CA ASP A 200 -23.48 0.85 -11.37
C ASP A 200 -23.05 -0.33 -10.46
N LEU A 201 -23.68 -0.45 -9.30
CA LEU A 201 -23.42 -1.55 -8.36
C LEU A 201 -23.67 -2.94 -8.93
N LYS A 202 -24.46 -3.08 -10.00
CA LYS A 202 -24.65 -4.36 -10.70
C LYS A 202 -23.35 -4.83 -11.36
N GLU A 203 -22.44 -3.91 -11.67
CA GLU A 203 -21.12 -4.20 -12.23
C GLU A 203 -20.08 -4.55 -11.15
N MET A 204 -20.42 -4.42 -9.84
CA MET A 204 -19.49 -4.64 -8.72
C MET A 204 -18.79 -6.01 -8.81
N ARG A 205 -19.50 -7.08 -9.16
CA ARG A 205 -18.91 -8.43 -9.30
C ARG A 205 -17.74 -8.43 -10.29
N THR A 206 -17.91 -7.82 -11.44
CA THR A 206 -16.87 -7.73 -12.49
C THR A 206 -15.79 -6.76 -12.06
N MET A 207 -16.15 -5.61 -11.46
CA MET A 207 -15.17 -4.65 -10.92
C MET A 207 -14.27 -5.28 -9.87
N ARG A 208 -14.80 -6.12 -8.96
CA ARG A 208 -14.00 -6.89 -7.99
C ARG A 208 -12.95 -7.79 -8.67
N SER A 209 -13.34 -8.46 -9.77
CA SER A 209 -12.37 -9.27 -10.54
C SER A 209 -11.25 -8.41 -11.13
N ILE A 210 -11.58 -7.23 -11.63
CA ILE A 210 -10.63 -6.26 -12.17
C ILE A 210 -9.73 -5.72 -11.06
N SER A 211 -10.29 -5.33 -9.91
CA SER A 211 -9.53 -4.82 -8.75
C SER A 211 -8.51 -5.85 -8.27
N TYR A 212 -8.89 -7.12 -8.20
CA TYR A 212 -7.98 -8.20 -7.81
C TYR A 212 -6.85 -8.42 -8.81
N LEU A 213 -7.13 -8.29 -10.13
CA LEU A 213 -6.10 -8.34 -11.16
C LEU A 213 -5.16 -7.13 -11.07
N ALA A 214 -5.71 -5.93 -10.88
CA ALA A 214 -4.93 -4.70 -10.73
C ALA A 214 -3.96 -4.79 -9.53
N GLN A 215 -4.45 -5.30 -8.42
CA GLN A 215 -3.64 -5.53 -7.22
C GLN A 215 -2.49 -6.51 -7.48
N LYS A 216 -2.72 -7.61 -8.21
CA LYS A 216 -1.66 -8.54 -8.61
C LYS A 216 -0.64 -7.90 -9.55
N ILE A 217 -1.09 -7.06 -10.47
CA ILE A 217 -0.19 -6.33 -11.39
C ILE A 217 0.70 -5.38 -10.58
N ALA A 218 0.12 -4.61 -9.66
CA ALA A 218 0.85 -3.68 -8.82
C ALA A 218 1.85 -4.39 -7.91
N HIS A 219 1.45 -5.50 -7.29
CA HIS A 219 2.36 -6.32 -6.46
C HIS A 219 3.55 -6.85 -7.26
N ILE A 220 3.35 -7.33 -8.50
CA ILE A 220 4.45 -7.76 -9.35
C ILE A 220 5.36 -6.56 -9.70
N ALA A 221 4.79 -5.42 -10.03
CA ALA A 221 5.55 -4.21 -10.36
C ALA A 221 6.40 -3.74 -9.16
N ASN A 222 5.79 -3.71 -7.97
CA ASN A 222 6.49 -3.39 -6.73
C ASN A 222 7.66 -4.37 -6.48
N MET A 223 7.39 -5.67 -6.45
CA MET A 223 8.39 -6.72 -6.23
C MET A 223 9.56 -6.62 -7.22
N LEU A 224 9.30 -6.36 -8.51
CA LEU A 224 10.36 -6.20 -9.52
C LEU A 224 11.29 -5.01 -9.25
N THR A 225 10.84 -4.05 -8.47
CA THR A 225 11.61 -2.87 -8.08
C THR A 225 12.34 -3.09 -6.75
N THR A 226 11.68 -3.72 -5.80
CA THR A 226 12.10 -3.82 -4.40
C THR A 226 12.94 -5.06 -4.09
N TYR A 227 12.89 -6.12 -4.94
CA TYR A 227 13.62 -7.35 -4.63
C TYR A 227 15.14 -7.16 -4.38
N PRO A 228 15.86 -6.18 -4.97
CA PRO A 228 17.26 -5.96 -4.61
C PRO A 228 17.44 -5.57 -3.14
N ARG A 229 16.52 -4.75 -2.59
CA ARG A 229 16.48 -4.39 -1.17
C ARG A 229 16.08 -5.60 -0.33
N GLU A 230 15.03 -6.32 -0.74
CA GLU A 230 14.48 -7.50 -0.07
C GLU A 230 15.52 -8.62 0.06
N VAL A 231 16.40 -8.79 -0.94
CA VAL A 231 17.56 -9.72 -0.85
C VAL A 231 18.46 -9.35 0.32
N LEU A 232 18.77 -8.06 0.49
CA LEU A 232 19.66 -7.60 1.56
C LEU A 232 18.99 -7.68 2.94
N GLU A 233 17.71 -7.44 3.00
CA GLU A 233 16.88 -7.56 4.19
C GLU A 233 16.56 -9.03 4.55
N LYS A 234 16.96 -9.98 3.69
CA LYS A 234 16.67 -11.42 3.83
C LYS A 234 15.17 -11.71 3.90
N ASP A 235 14.39 -10.93 3.15
CA ASP A 235 12.94 -11.06 3.13
C ASP A 235 12.51 -12.24 2.25
N MET A 236 12.02 -13.29 2.88
CA MET A 236 11.49 -14.49 2.22
C MET A 236 10.06 -14.31 1.71
N SER A 237 9.36 -13.22 2.06
CA SER A 237 8.01 -12.94 1.57
C SER A 237 8.00 -12.48 0.11
N SER A 238 9.16 -12.12 -0.44
CA SER A 238 9.34 -11.76 -1.84
C SER A 238 9.11 -12.94 -2.79
N PRO A 239 8.15 -12.87 -3.73
CA PRO A 239 7.84 -13.98 -4.63
C PRO A 239 8.99 -14.41 -5.54
N ILE A 240 9.86 -13.48 -5.96
CA ILE A 240 11.00 -13.80 -6.81
C ILE A 240 12.08 -14.55 -6.01
N ILE A 241 12.31 -14.16 -4.76
CA ILE A 241 13.23 -14.83 -3.84
C ILE A 241 12.74 -16.23 -3.52
N SER A 242 11.49 -16.37 -3.10
CA SER A 242 10.85 -17.66 -2.85
C SER A 242 10.92 -18.59 -4.07
N LEU A 243 10.64 -18.06 -5.28
CA LEU A 243 10.78 -18.84 -6.52
C LEU A 243 12.21 -19.32 -6.75
N ALA A 244 13.21 -18.47 -6.52
CA ALA A 244 14.62 -18.80 -6.72
C ALA A 244 15.11 -19.87 -5.74
N VAL A 245 14.73 -19.77 -4.47
CA VAL A 245 15.02 -20.79 -3.44
C VAL A 245 14.42 -22.14 -3.84
N ARG A 246 13.13 -22.16 -4.22
CA ARG A 246 12.45 -23.40 -4.67
C ARG A 246 13.07 -24.01 -5.93
N LYS A 247 13.55 -23.16 -6.84
CA LYS A 247 14.26 -23.62 -8.06
C LYS A 247 15.72 -23.98 -7.78
N ARG A 248 16.20 -23.85 -6.54
CA ARG A 248 17.60 -24.10 -6.14
C ARG A 248 18.60 -23.23 -6.91
N ILE A 249 18.21 -22.03 -7.32
CA ILE A 249 19.11 -21.02 -7.92
C ILE A 249 19.95 -20.36 -6.83
N ILE A 250 19.34 -20.19 -5.65
CA ILE A 250 19.95 -19.70 -4.42
C ILE A 250 19.46 -20.53 -3.23
N THR A 251 20.15 -20.42 -2.10
CA THR A 251 19.69 -20.91 -0.79
C THR A 251 19.25 -19.74 0.09
N LYS A 252 18.63 -20.02 1.24
CA LYS A 252 18.27 -18.97 2.21
C LYS A 252 19.50 -18.30 2.82
N GLU A 253 20.56 -19.05 2.97
CA GLU A 253 21.85 -18.62 3.51
C GLU A 253 22.58 -17.66 2.58
N ASP A 254 22.33 -17.72 1.26
CA ASP A 254 22.90 -16.79 0.28
C ASP A 254 22.33 -15.36 0.44
N LEU A 255 21.15 -15.21 1.06
CA LEU A 255 20.51 -13.90 1.20
C LEU A 255 21.36 -12.94 2.03
N GLY A 256 21.35 -11.67 1.64
CA GLY A 256 22.24 -10.63 2.15
C GLY A 256 23.43 -10.35 1.23
N GLY A 257 23.72 -11.25 0.27
CA GLY A 257 24.78 -11.08 -0.70
C GLY A 257 24.31 -10.35 -1.97
N ARG A 258 25.09 -9.37 -2.44
CA ARG A 258 24.78 -8.62 -3.68
C ARG A 258 24.77 -9.47 -4.93
N GLU A 259 25.59 -10.53 -4.98
CA GLU A 259 25.65 -11.48 -6.09
C GLU A 259 24.32 -12.23 -6.30
N VAL A 260 23.49 -12.32 -5.27
CA VAL A 260 22.15 -12.92 -5.34
C VAL A 260 21.26 -12.12 -6.30
N ILE A 261 21.36 -10.79 -6.28
CA ILE A 261 20.56 -9.91 -7.14
C ILE A 261 20.78 -10.28 -8.61
N GLU A 262 22.05 -10.49 -9.01
CA GLU A 262 22.36 -10.86 -10.39
C GLU A 262 21.81 -12.24 -10.76
N LYS A 263 21.80 -13.20 -9.81
CA LYS A 263 21.19 -14.53 -10.02
C LYS A 263 19.67 -14.47 -10.19
N LEU A 264 19.00 -13.45 -9.65
CA LEU A 264 17.56 -13.28 -9.74
C LEU A 264 17.08 -12.59 -11.02
N LYS A 265 17.89 -11.71 -11.62
CA LYS A 265 17.56 -10.99 -12.87
C LYS A 265 16.94 -11.85 -13.96
N PRO A 266 17.45 -13.07 -14.26
CA PRO A 266 16.83 -13.93 -15.27
C PRO A 266 15.40 -14.37 -14.96
N LEU A 267 14.94 -14.24 -13.72
CA LEU A 267 13.58 -14.59 -13.33
C LEU A 267 12.57 -13.46 -13.55
N GLU A 268 13.03 -12.20 -13.70
CA GLU A 268 12.15 -11.04 -13.86
C GLU A 268 11.17 -11.19 -15.02
N TRP A 269 11.61 -11.78 -16.15
CA TRP A 269 10.77 -11.93 -17.33
C TRP A 269 9.51 -12.77 -17.05
N ILE A 270 9.60 -13.75 -16.13
CA ILE A 270 8.45 -14.59 -15.74
C ILE A 270 7.36 -13.70 -15.13
N PHE A 271 7.76 -12.80 -14.23
CA PHE A 271 6.84 -11.90 -13.54
C PHE A 271 6.34 -10.79 -14.46
N LYS A 272 7.23 -10.19 -15.28
CA LYS A 272 6.84 -9.20 -16.31
C LYS A 272 5.81 -9.78 -17.28
N SER A 273 6.02 -11.00 -17.76
CA SER A 273 5.07 -11.68 -18.65
C SER A 273 3.73 -11.96 -17.97
N ARG A 274 3.73 -12.33 -16.68
CA ARG A 274 2.51 -12.53 -15.89
C ARG A 274 1.74 -11.21 -15.71
N ALA A 275 2.44 -10.12 -15.36
CA ALA A 275 1.81 -8.81 -15.21
C ALA A 275 1.13 -8.36 -16.52
N MET A 276 1.83 -8.46 -17.65
CA MET A 276 1.28 -8.10 -18.96
C MET A 276 0.08 -8.97 -19.36
N SER A 277 0.11 -10.27 -19.08
CA SER A 277 -1.03 -11.16 -19.30
C SER A 277 -2.25 -10.73 -18.45
N GLN A 278 -2.03 -10.28 -17.21
CA GLN A 278 -3.12 -9.77 -16.37
C GLN A 278 -3.66 -8.43 -16.85
N VAL A 279 -2.81 -7.53 -17.37
CA VAL A 279 -3.25 -6.28 -18.02
C VAL A 279 -4.18 -6.57 -19.19
N GLN A 280 -3.80 -7.53 -20.06
CA GLN A 280 -4.66 -7.97 -21.18
C GLN A 280 -6.00 -8.54 -20.69
N LYS A 281 -5.98 -9.28 -19.58
CA LYS A 281 -7.20 -9.79 -18.96
C LYS A 281 -8.07 -8.67 -18.42
N VAL A 282 -7.52 -7.65 -17.79
CA VAL A 282 -8.27 -6.44 -17.39
C VAL A 282 -8.93 -5.79 -18.60
N ALA A 283 -8.17 -5.58 -19.69
CA ALA A 283 -8.70 -4.99 -20.91
C ALA A 283 -9.87 -5.80 -21.50
N SER A 284 -9.88 -7.14 -21.35
CA SER A 284 -10.96 -7.98 -21.87
C SER A 284 -12.34 -7.75 -21.21
N TYR A 285 -12.37 -7.13 -20.01
CA TYR A 285 -13.61 -6.77 -19.32
C TYR A 285 -14.28 -5.48 -19.86
N GLU A 286 -13.71 -4.81 -20.85
CA GLU A 286 -14.26 -3.55 -21.43
C GLU A 286 -15.73 -3.69 -21.88
N LYS A 287 -16.14 -4.90 -22.28
CA LYS A 287 -17.53 -5.19 -22.72
C LYS A 287 -18.49 -5.50 -21.57
N GLU A 288 -18.00 -5.71 -20.38
CA GLU A 288 -18.78 -6.13 -19.20
C GLU A 288 -19.02 -5.01 -18.21
N ILE A 289 -18.25 -3.92 -18.30
CA ILE A 289 -18.38 -2.73 -17.43
C ILE A 289 -18.54 -1.51 -18.32
N HIS A 290 -19.56 -0.71 -18.01
CA HIS A 290 -19.90 0.51 -18.75
C HIS A 290 -19.76 1.78 -17.91
N SER A 291 -19.83 1.66 -16.58
CA SER A 291 -19.70 2.78 -15.64
C SER A 291 -18.24 3.19 -15.38
N VAL A 292 -17.27 2.38 -15.80
CA VAL A 292 -15.82 2.63 -15.66
C VAL A 292 -15.12 2.51 -17.01
N ASN A 293 -14.23 3.45 -17.32
CA ASN A 293 -13.39 3.38 -18.53
C ASN A 293 -12.28 2.32 -18.37
N ILE A 294 -12.61 1.06 -18.67
CA ILE A 294 -11.68 -0.09 -18.50
C ILE A 294 -10.48 0.01 -19.44
N ARG A 295 -10.66 0.53 -20.68
CA ARG A 295 -9.55 0.73 -21.60
C ARG A 295 -8.52 1.71 -21.04
N GLY A 296 -8.97 2.86 -20.55
CA GLY A 296 -8.10 3.84 -19.91
C GLY A 296 -7.44 3.28 -18.64
N PHE A 297 -8.20 2.48 -17.86
CA PHE A 297 -7.67 1.83 -16.67
C PHE A 297 -6.58 0.79 -17.00
N SER A 298 -6.78 -0.06 -18.01
CA SER A 298 -5.77 -1.04 -18.42
C SER A 298 -4.48 -0.39 -18.93
N GLN A 299 -4.59 0.74 -19.66
CA GLN A 299 -3.42 1.54 -20.06
C GLN A 299 -2.69 2.14 -18.86
N MET A 300 -3.43 2.62 -17.85
CA MET A 300 -2.84 3.11 -16.62
C MET A 300 -2.08 2.01 -15.86
N LEU A 301 -2.60 0.79 -15.80
CA LEU A 301 -1.91 -0.35 -15.20
C LEU A 301 -0.63 -0.74 -15.96
N GLU A 302 -0.64 -0.65 -17.27
CA GLU A 302 0.57 -0.86 -18.08
C GLU A 302 1.65 0.20 -17.78
N GLU A 303 1.24 1.47 -17.70
CA GLU A 303 2.14 2.57 -17.31
C GLU A 303 2.63 2.43 -15.85
N LEU A 304 1.80 1.88 -14.96
CA LEU A 304 2.22 1.58 -13.59
C LEU A 304 3.42 0.64 -13.57
N VAL A 305 3.36 -0.47 -14.32
CA VAL A 305 4.49 -1.42 -14.41
C VAL A 305 5.77 -0.73 -14.87
N LYS A 306 5.67 0.24 -15.81
CA LYS A 306 6.82 1.02 -16.28
C LYS A 306 7.32 2.02 -15.23
N ARG A 307 6.42 2.68 -14.50
CA ARG A 307 6.76 3.70 -13.49
C ARG A 307 7.39 3.12 -12.22
N TRP A 308 6.98 1.93 -11.80
CA TRP A 308 7.61 1.29 -10.64
C TRP A 308 9.11 1.09 -10.85
N GLY A 309 9.52 0.78 -12.07
CA GLY A 309 10.95 0.75 -12.43
C GLY A 309 11.70 2.07 -12.29
N THR A 310 11.02 3.20 -12.02
CA THR A 310 11.61 4.52 -11.73
C THR A 310 11.55 4.91 -10.26
N SER A 311 11.11 4.01 -9.36
CA SER A 311 11.10 4.26 -7.92
C SER A 311 12.51 4.60 -7.40
N PRO A 312 12.63 5.52 -6.42
CA PRO A 312 13.88 5.74 -5.70
C PRO A 312 14.46 4.45 -5.11
N GLU A 313 13.61 3.51 -4.69
CA GLU A 313 14.04 2.20 -4.19
C GLU A 313 14.66 1.30 -5.28
N ALA A 314 14.31 1.48 -6.56
CA ALA A 314 14.99 0.80 -7.68
C ALA A 314 16.43 1.27 -7.86
N GLY A 315 16.70 2.50 -7.46
CA GLY A 315 18.00 3.16 -7.51
C GLY A 315 18.76 3.13 -6.18
N ILE A 316 18.30 2.38 -5.17
CA ILE A 316 19.11 2.15 -3.98
C ILE A 316 20.35 1.35 -4.42
N SER A 317 21.17 2.05 -5.13
CA SER A 317 22.61 1.92 -5.09
C SER A 317 22.97 1.99 -3.62
N LEU A 318 23.06 0.84 -3.03
CA LEU A 318 23.59 0.51 -1.74
C LEU A 318 24.71 1.49 -1.39
N LYS A 319 24.37 2.66 -0.88
CA LYS A 319 25.31 3.51 -0.18
C LYS A 319 25.72 2.69 1.02
N ALA A 320 26.99 2.25 0.99
CA ALA A 320 27.63 1.42 1.99
C ALA A 320 27.63 2.08 3.35
#